data_1ac115e09b9409d5c47b51b01ccb7045
#
_entry.id   1ac115e09b9409d5c47b51b01ccb7045
#
_cell.length_a   1.000
_cell.length_b   1.000
_cell.length_c   1.000
_cell.angle_alpha   90.00
_cell.angle_beta   90.00
_cell.angle_gamma   90.00
#
_symmetry.space_group_name_H-M   'P 1'
#
loop_
_entity.id
_entity.type
_entity.pdbx_description
1 polymer ?
#
loop_
_entity_poly.entity_id
_entity_poly.type
_entity_poly.pdbx_seq_one_letter_code
_entity_poly.pdbx_strand_id
1 'polypeptide(L)'
;MIALANDFTIEKDFIDIIKDKDIDFFVNRIECYNPLTSENLIKMSQKVTEVTKDILPDQKIDCIVYGCTSGTIAAGYNSIEKKIK
;
A
#
# COMPACT_ATOMS: atom_id res chain seq x y z
N MET A 1 -1.54 3.65 -4.93
CA MET A 1 -1.66 3.32 -3.48
C MET A 1 -1.81 1.82 -3.30
N ILE A 2 -1.16 1.27 -2.31
CA ILE A 2 -1.38 -0.10 -1.86
C ILE A 2 -2.23 -0.03 -0.60
N ALA A 3 -3.49 -0.43 -0.69
CA ALA A 3 -4.42 -0.43 0.44
C ALA A 3 -4.61 -1.86 0.97
N LEU A 4 -5.03 -1.99 2.23
CA LEU A 4 -5.44 -3.30 2.76
C LEU A 4 -6.71 -3.77 2.07
N ALA A 5 -6.82 -5.07 1.84
CA ALA A 5 -7.96 -5.65 1.11
C ALA A 5 -9.31 -5.35 1.76
N ASN A 6 -9.34 -5.20 3.09
CA ASN A 6 -10.54 -4.91 3.85
C ASN A 6 -10.68 -3.43 4.25
N ASP A 7 -9.82 -2.56 3.77
CA ASP A 7 -9.92 -1.12 4.06
C ASP A 7 -10.94 -0.49 3.11
N PHE A 8 -11.94 0.18 3.67
CA PHE A 8 -12.99 0.84 2.89
C PHE A 8 -13.03 2.36 3.12
N THR A 9 -12.04 2.92 3.78
CA THR A 9 -12.00 4.35 4.14
C THR A 9 -10.85 5.11 3.49
N ILE A 10 -9.66 4.51 3.40
CA ILE A 10 -8.45 5.22 2.96
C ILE A 10 -8.57 5.78 1.54
N GLU A 11 -9.18 5.06 0.62
CA GLU A 11 -9.36 5.53 -0.75
C GLU A 11 -10.24 6.77 -0.80
N LYS A 12 -11.35 6.75 -0.06
CA LYS A 12 -12.29 7.88 0.00
C LYS A 12 -11.63 9.12 0.58
N ASP A 13 -10.88 8.95 1.66
CA ASP A 13 -10.17 10.04 2.32
C ASP A 13 -9.11 10.64 1.39
N PHE A 14 -8.36 9.78 0.70
CA PHE A 14 -7.31 10.24 -0.22
C PHE A 14 -7.90 10.94 -1.44
N ILE A 15 -8.95 10.39 -2.03
CA ILE A 15 -9.65 11.01 -3.17
C ILE A 15 -10.16 12.40 -2.79
N ASP A 16 -10.71 12.56 -1.60
CA ASP A 16 -11.19 13.84 -1.12
C ASP A 16 -10.07 14.87 -0.97
N ILE A 17 -8.89 14.43 -0.54
CA ILE A 17 -7.72 15.30 -0.41
C ILE A 17 -7.20 15.78 -1.78
N ILE A 18 -7.19 14.92 -2.79
CA ILE A 18 -6.58 15.20 -4.09
C ILE A 18 -7.54 15.69 -5.16
N LYS A 19 -8.84 15.79 -4.88
CA LYS A 19 -9.88 16.07 -5.88
C LYS A 19 -9.67 17.39 -6.65
N ASP A 20 -9.01 18.37 -6.05
CA ASP A 20 -8.72 19.66 -6.67
C ASP A 20 -7.27 19.75 -7.19
N LYS A 21 -6.56 18.62 -7.25
CA LYS A 21 -5.17 18.56 -7.67
C LYS A 21 -5.03 17.77 -8.97
N ASP A 22 -4.01 18.09 -9.74
CA ASP A 22 -3.68 17.39 -10.97
C ASP A 22 -2.92 16.10 -10.65
N ILE A 23 -3.65 15.12 -10.07
CA ILE A 23 -3.10 13.83 -9.64
C ILE A 23 -4.00 12.71 -10.14
N ASP A 24 -3.43 11.78 -10.89
CA ASP A 24 -4.09 10.53 -11.26
C ASP A 24 -3.86 9.51 -10.15
N PHE A 25 -4.92 8.82 -9.73
CA PHE A 25 -4.89 7.94 -8.58
C PHE A 25 -5.32 6.52 -8.94
N PHE A 26 -4.45 5.57 -8.63
CA PHE A 26 -4.68 4.16 -8.88
C PHE A 26 -4.42 3.36 -7.62
N VAL A 27 -5.19 2.28 -7.40
CA VAL A 27 -5.13 1.49 -6.18
C VAL A 27 -5.01 0.02 -6.51
N ASN A 28 -4.12 -0.67 -5.84
CA ASN A 28 -4.13 -2.12 -5.73
C ASN A 28 -4.23 -2.49 -4.24
N ARG A 29 -4.58 -3.74 -3.95
CA ARG A 29 -4.86 -4.17 -2.59
C ARG A 29 -3.96 -5.31 -2.19
N ILE A 30 -3.61 -5.34 -0.90
CA ILE A 30 -2.84 -6.42 -0.31
C ILE A 30 -3.72 -7.18 0.68
N GLU A 31 -3.62 -8.51 0.67
CA GLU A 31 -4.38 -9.36 1.58
C GLU A 31 -4.10 -8.98 3.04
N CYS A 32 -5.18 -8.88 3.83
CA CYS A 32 -5.10 -8.57 5.24
C CYS A 32 -5.26 -9.84 6.07
N TYR A 33 -4.22 -10.19 6.83
CA TYR A 33 -4.27 -11.33 7.73
C TYR A 33 -4.80 -10.94 9.10
N ASN A 34 -5.74 -11.71 9.62
CA ASN A 34 -6.29 -11.52 10.96
C ASN A 34 -5.90 -12.70 11.85
N PRO A 35 -5.62 -12.46 13.18
CA PRO A 35 -5.58 -11.16 13.84
C PRO A 35 -4.38 -10.30 13.42
N LEU A 36 -4.43 -9.00 13.72
CA LEU A 36 -3.34 -8.07 13.38
C LEU A 36 -2.20 -8.19 14.40
N THR A 37 -1.45 -9.27 14.29
CA THR A 37 -0.24 -9.49 15.08
C THR A 37 0.98 -8.99 14.32
N SER A 38 2.12 -8.78 15.02
CA SER A 38 3.36 -8.41 14.36
C SER A 38 3.76 -9.43 13.30
N GLU A 39 3.58 -10.73 13.59
CA GLU A 39 3.88 -11.81 12.65
C GLU A 39 3.03 -11.71 11.39
N ASN A 40 1.72 -11.51 11.52
CA ASN A 40 0.83 -11.39 10.37
C ASN A 40 1.09 -10.10 9.58
N LEU A 41 1.40 -9.00 10.25
CA LEU A 41 1.77 -7.75 9.59
C LEU A 41 3.06 -7.89 8.76
N ILE A 42 4.03 -8.65 9.27
CA ILE A 42 5.25 -8.94 8.53
C ILE A 42 4.95 -9.83 7.30
N LYS A 43 4.10 -10.83 7.46
CA LYS A 43 3.66 -11.67 6.33
C LYS A 43 2.98 -10.85 5.24
N MET A 44 2.13 -9.92 5.62
CA MET A 44 1.47 -8.99 4.69
C MET A 44 2.52 -8.18 3.93
N SER A 45 3.53 -7.67 4.62
CA SER A 45 4.58 -6.86 4.02
C SER A 45 5.39 -7.63 2.96
N GLN A 46 5.51 -8.94 3.08
CA GLN A 46 6.24 -9.76 2.11
C GLN A 46 5.60 -9.77 0.72
N LYS A 47 4.33 -9.43 0.63
CA LYS A 47 3.59 -9.35 -0.64
C LYS A 47 3.66 -7.97 -1.30
N VAL A 48 4.28 -6.99 -0.66
CA VAL A 48 4.30 -5.61 -1.14
C VAL A 48 4.92 -5.48 -2.52
N THR A 49 6.05 -6.13 -2.78
CA THR A 49 6.71 -6.07 -4.08
C THR A 49 5.81 -6.58 -5.20
N GLU A 50 5.15 -7.71 -4.98
CA GLU A 50 4.26 -8.33 -5.96
C GLU A 50 3.06 -7.42 -6.27
N VAL A 51 2.43 -6.90 -5.22
CA VAL A 51 1.28 -6.01 -5.36
C VAL A 51 1.67 -4.70 -6.05
N THR A 52 2.87 -4.18 -5.75
CA THR A 52 3.39 -2.97 -6.38
C THR A 52 3.59 -3.16 -7.89
N LYS A 53 4.12 -4.30 -8.31
CA LYS A 53 4.33 -4.60 -9.73
C LYS A 53 3.04 -4.65 -10.54
N ASP A 54 1.93 -4.97 -9.89
CA ASP A 54 0.62 -5.06 -10.53
C ASP A 54 -0.08 -3.70 -10.66
N ILE A 55 0.50 -2.64 -10.13
CA ILE A 55 -0.03 -1.28 -10.31
C ILE A 55 0.51 -0.73 -11.63
N LEU A 56 -0.36 -0.66 -12.65
CA LEU A 56 -0.01 -0.16 -13.99
C LEU A 56 1.33 -0.71 -14.49
N PRO A 57 1.43 -2.02 -14.76
CA PRO A 57 2.65 -2.62 -15.27
C PRO A 57 3.16 -1.88 -16.51
N ASP A 58 4.49 -1.68 -16.58
CA ASP A 58 5.17 -1.02 -17.69
C ASP A 58 4.84 0.48 -17.85
N GLN A 59 4.14 1.09 -16.88
CA GLN A 59 3.87 2.52 -16.85
C GLN A 59 4.75 3.21 -15.82
N LYS A 60 5.08 4.47 -16.09
CA LYS A 60 5.82 5.28 -15.13
C LYS A 60 4.91 5.71 -13.98
N ILE A 61 5.36 5.46 -12.75
CA ILE A 61 4.66 5.86 -11.54
C ILE A 61 5.54 6.86 -10.80
N ASP A 62 4.97 8.03 -10.45
CA ASP A 62 5.73 9.09 -9.77
C ASP A 62 5.85 8.85 -8.26
N CYS A 63 4.82 8.26 -7.64
CA CYS A 63 4.79 8.05 -6.19
C CYS A 63 3.94 6.84 -5.84
N ILE A 64 4.40 6.04 -4.87
CA ILE A 64 3.65 4.90 -4.33
C ILE A 64 3.45 5.10 -2.84
N VAL A 65 2.21 4.89 -2.38
CA VAL A 65 1.84 4.98 -0.97
C VAL A 65 1.43 3.60 -0.47
N TYR A 66 2.04 3.15 0.62
CA TYR A 66 1.62 1.95 1.32
C TYR A 66 0.74 2.34 2.51
N GLY A 67 -0.56 2.07 2.40
CA GLY A 67 -1.58 2.47 3.37
C GLY A 67 -1.68 1.55 4.58
N CYS A 68 -0.56 1.18 5.18
CA CYS A 68 -0.54 0.33 6.38
C CYS A 68 0.59 0.74 7.32
N THR A 69 0.30 1.65 8.24
CA THR A 69 1.28 2.16 9.20
C THR A 69 1.81 1.05 10.11
N SER A 70 0.91 0.23 10.65
CA SER A 70 1.29 -0.88 11.55
C SER A 70 2.18 -1.90 10.86
N GLY A 71 1.89 -2.24 9.61
CA GLY A 71 2.70 -3.16 8.82
C GLY A 71 4.08 -2.59 8.51
N THR A 72 4.16 -1.31 8.21
CA THR A 72 5.43 -0.62 7.95
C THR A 72 6.31 -0.61 9.20
N ILE A 73 5.74 -0.33 10.37
CA ILE A 73 6.47 -0.33 11.63
C ILE A 73 6.95 -1.75 11.98
N ALA A 74 6.08 -2.76 11.84
CA ALA A 74 6.41 -4.15 12.18
C ALA A 74 7.52 -4.71 11.29
N ALA A 75 7.50 -4.42 9.99
CA ALA A 75 8.49 -4.91 9.03
C ALA A 75 9.76 -4.03 8.98
N GLY A 76 9.65 -2.77 9.42
CA GLY A 76 10.71 -1.76 9.32
C GLY A 76 10.60 -0.94 8.05
N TYR A 77 10.73 0.37 8.19
CA TYR A 77 10.60 1.33 7.10
C TYR A 77 11.49 0.99 5.91
N ASN A 78 12.77 0.71 6.16
CA ASN A 78 13.72 0.43 5.08
C ASN A 78 13.36 -0.84 4.31
N SER A 79 12.83 -1.85 5.00
CA SER A 79 12.37 -3.09 4.35
C SER A 79 11.21 -2.82 3.39
N ILE A 80 10.22 -2.03 3.80
CA ILE A 80 9.08 -1.66 2.96
C ILE A 80 9.53 -0.80 1.79
N GLU A 81 10.39 0.18 2.02
CA GLU A 81 10.92 1.04 0.97
C GLU A 81 11.60 0.23 -0.14
N LYS A 82 12.43 -0.74 0.23
CA LYS A 82 13.10 -1.62 -0.73
C LYS A 82 12.11 -2.45 -1.56
N LYS A 83 11.03 -2.91 -0.94
CA LYS A 83 10.03 -3.74 -1.63
C LYS A 83 9.19 -2.94 -2.62
N ILE A 84 8.99 -1.66 -2.38
CA ILE A 84 8.26 -0.76 -3.27
C ILE A 84 9.14 -0.33 -4.45
N LYS A 85 10.39 -0.11 -4.21
CA LYS A 85 11.35 0.24 -5.27
C LYS A 85 11.76 -0.98 -6.08
#